data_c03e8e934336bc3208bcf61493965bc3
#
_entry.id   c03e8e934336bc3208bcf61493965bc3
#
_cell.length_a   1.000
_cell.length_b   1.000
_cell.length_c   1.000
_cell.angle_alpha   90.00
_cell.angle_beta   90.00
_cell.angle_gamma   90.00
#
_symmetry.space_group_name_H-M   'P 1'
#
loop_
_entity.id
_entity.type
_entity.pdbx_description
1 polymer ?
#
loop_
_entity_poly.entity_id
_entity_poly.type
_entity_poly.pdbx_seq_one_letter_code
_entity_poly.pdbx_strand_id
1 'polypeptide(L)'
;MGRLARIFGLEKSIRHNVSDIKFDFVAVDVETATGSINSICQIALVGSRNGELEELFSSLVQPPNNEIWESNSAIHGIYPDQTLKAPSFPVVWDQISQYFSNLVVAHNASFDISRIVGTLEHYGMQSPNINYECTYQLSGKKLKDACSEFGLELKNHHEALADAMACAELYAILKEKNKKHRVNQMPVLKSNEEKSSGGNYFASKKIDSELLKPITDVKDNYFKGKRLVFTGDLQELSRTEAAEAVRELGADINTSISKKTEVIVLGRNPGPSKMDKIKNLIEAGVSIRLIEEPEFLELINAEKG
;
A
#
# COMPACT_ATOMS: atom_id res chain seq x y z
N MET A 1 8.48 -56.92 1.83
CA MET A 1 8.63 -55.46 1.86
C MET A 1 8.52 -54.92 0.42
N GLY A 2 7.36 -54.47 -0.04
CA GLY A 2 7.25 -54.09 -1.47
C GLY A 2 5.82 -53.78 -1.88
N ARG A 3 5.00 -53.06 -1.06
CA ARG A 3 3.64 -52.67 -1.51
C ARG A 3 3.09 -51.37 -0.88
N LEU A 4 3.89 -50.59 -0.13
CA LEU A 4 3.46 -49.34 0.46
C LEU A 4 4.05 -48.09 -0.20
N ALA A 5 4.89 -48.23 -1.24
CA ALA A 5 5.52 -47.10 -1.93
C ALA A 5 4.72 -46.54 -3.12
N ARG A 6 3.46 -47.02 -3.35
CA ARG A 6 2.64 -46.62 -4.50
C ARG A 6 1.39 -45.81 -4.16
N ILE A 7 1.21 -45.41 -2.91
CA ILE A 7 0.00 -44.65 -2.47
C ILE A 7 0.31 -43.18 -2.16
N PHE A 8 1.56 -42.83 -1.99
CA PHE A 8 1.97 -41.43 -2.00
C PHE A 8 2.72 -41.18 -3.31
N GLY A 9 1.97 -40.75 -4.32
CA GLY A 9 2.53 -40.21 -5.55
C GLY A 9 3.37 -38.97 -5.20
N LEU A 10 4.62 -39.20 -4.79
CA LEU A 10 5.68 -38.22 -4.91
C LEU A 10 5.99 -38.15 -6.42
N GLU A 11 5.09 -37.52 -7.17
CA GLU A 11 5.50 -36.87 -8.40
C GLU A 11 6.63 -35.93 -7.99
N LYS A 12 7.86 -36.30 -8.36
CA LYS A 12 8.96 -35.34 -8.44
C LYS A 12 8.39 -34.18 -9.23
N SER A 13 8.09 -33.07 -8.55
CA SER A 13 7.85 -31.81 -9.22
C SER A 13 9.06 -31.66 -10.14
N ILE A 14 8.82 -31.68 -11.41
CA ILE A 14 9.78 -31.26 -12.43
C ILE A 14 10.02 -29.80 -12.06
N ARG A 15 11.06 -29.55 -11.27
CA ARG A 15 11.64 -28.22 -11.19
C ARG A 15 12.12 -27.95 -12.60
N HIS A 16 11.25 -27.38 -13.41
CA HIS A 16 11.71 -26.68 -14.58
C HIS A 16 12.75 -25.71 -14.04
N ASN A 17 13.95 -25.79 -14.55
CA ASN A 17 14.96 -24.75 -14.41
C ASN A 17 14.39 -23.51 -15.09
N VAL A 18 13.56 -22.75 -14.37
CA VAL A 18 13.02 -21.43 -14.77
C VAL A 18 14.08 -20.36 -14.50
N SER A 19 15.34 -20.76 -14.34
CA SER A 19 16.43 -19.95 -13.84
C SER A 19 16.90 -18.82 -14.75
N ASP A 20 16.31 -18.57 -15.94
CA ASP A 20 16.83 -17.54 -16.83
C ASP A 20 15.77 -16.78 -17.65
N ILE A 21 14.48 -16.81 -17.28
CA ILE A 21 13.53 -15.94 -17.97
C ILE A 21 13.66 -14.53 -17.36
N LYS A 22 14.47 -13.71 -18.01
CA LYS A 22 14.67 -12.32 -17.63
C LYS A 22 13.59 -11.45 -18.29
N PHE A 23 12.86 -10.71 -17.46
CA PHE A 23 11.93 -9.67 -17.90
C PHE A 23 12.64 -8.31 -17.92
N ASP A 24 12.19 -7.43 -18.79
CA ASP A 24 12.63 -6.03 -18.80
C ASP A 24 12.19 -5.34 -17.50
N PHE A 25 10.99 -5.69 -17.04
CA PHE A 25 10.43 -5.35 -15.74
C PHE A 25 9.22 -6.25 -15.42
N VAL A 26 8.81 -6.25 -14.16
CA VAL A 26 7.59 -6.93 -13.70
C VAL A 26 6.73 -5.92 -12.95
N ALA A 27 5.55 -5.64 -13.47
CA ALA A 27 4.56 -4.81 -12.77
C ALA A 27 3.83 -5.67 -11.73
N VAL A 28 3.58 -5.08 -10.56
CA VAL A 28 2.86 -5.70 -9.46
C VAL A 28 1.80 -4.75 -8.92
N ASP A 29 0.67 -5.32 -8.53
CA ASP A 29 -0.37 -4.64 -7.77
C ASP A 29 -0.95 -5.57 -6.71
N VAL A 30 -1.34 -5.02 -5.55
CA VAL A 30 -1.93 -5.77 -4.45
C VAL A 30 -3.18 -5.10 -3.91
N GLU A 31 -4.22 -5.90 -3.66
CA GLU A 31 -5.36 -5.47 -2.87
C GLU A 31 -5.22 -5.93 -1.42
N THR A 32 -5.70 -5.09 -0.51
CA THR A 32 -5.55 -5.32 0.93
C THR A 32 -6.89 -5.51 1.62
N ALA A 33 -6.97 -6.50 2.50
CA ALA A 33 -8.17 -6.84 3.25
C ALA A 33 -8.49 -5.86 4.39
N THR A 34 -7.44 -5.33 5.01
CA THR A 34 -7.55 -4.42 6.17
C THR A 34 -6.44 -3.38 6.14
N GLY A 35 -6.40 -2.50 7.13
CA GLY A 35 -5.29 -1.58 7.35
C GLY A 35 -3.96 -2.22 7.77
N SER A 36 -3.93 -3.50 8.09
CA SER A 36 -2.71 -4.19 8.54
C SER A 36 -1.72 -4.41 7.42
N ILE A 37 -0.41 -4.31 7.73
CA ILE A 37 0.68 -4.43 6.75
C ILE A 37 0.70 -5.78 6.05
N ASN A 38 0.18 -6.82 6.67
CA ASN A 38 0.18 -8.22 6.25
C ASN A 38 -1.17 -8.70 5.72
N SER A 39 -2.02 -7.80 5.24
CA SER A 39 -3.42 -8.10 4.90
C SER A 39 -3.68 -8.22 3.39
N ILE A 40 -2.68 -8.65 2.60
CA ILE A 40 -2.88 -8.87 1.17
C ILE A 40 -4.02 -9.88 0.94
N CYS A 41 -5.02 -9.51 0.13
CA CYS A 41 -6.14 -10.36 -0.26
C CYS A 41 -6.21 -10.67 -1.77
N GLN A 42 -5.47 -9.93 -2.57
CA GLN A 42 -5.23 -10.23 -3.98
C GLN A 42 -3.83 -9.74 -4.37
N ILE A 43 -3.18 -10.42 -5.29
CA ILE A 43 -1.92 -10.00 -5.90
C ILE A 43 -1.89 -10.41 -7.36
N ALA A 44 -1.36 -9.53 -8.21
CA ALA A 44 -1.16 -9.81 -9.61
C ALA A 44 0.21 -9.31 -10.09
N LEU A 45 0.76 -10.03 -11.06
CA LEU A 45 2.04 -9.73 -11.70
C LEU A 45 1.90 -9.77 -13.22
N VAL A 46 2.45 -8.76 -13.88
CA VAL A 46 2.52 -8.64 -15.34
C VAL A 46 3.98 -8.44 -15.73
N GLY A 47 4.51 -9.30 -16.56
CA GLY A 47 5.88 -9.22 -17.08
C GLY A 47 5.95 -8.46 -18.40
N SER A 48 7.02 -7.70 -18.59
CA SER A 48 7.39 -7.14 -19.89
C SER A 48 8.64 -7.81 -20.42
N ARG A 49 8.59 -8.28 -21.66
CA ARG A 49 9.71 -8.88 -22.36
C ARG A 49 9.74 -8.47 -23.82
N ASN A 50 10.81 -7.80 -24.24
CA ASN A 50 10.95 -7.29 -25.61
C ASN A 50 9.80 -6.38 -26.03
N GLY A 51 9.20 -5.65 -25.10
CA GLY A 51 8.06 -4.75 -25.34
C GLY A 51 6.69 -5.43 -25.36
N GLU A 52 6.62 -6.75 -25.22
CA GLU A 52 5.37 -7.49 -25.07
C GLU A 52 5.04 -7.69 -23.59
N LEU A 53 3.76 -7.53 -23.25
CA LEU A 53 3.26 -7.72 -21.89
C LEU A 53 2.56 -9.08 -21.78
N GLU A 54 2.84 -9.80 -20.70
CA GLU A 54 2.20 -11.09 -20.40
C GLU A 54 1.79 -11.15 -18.93
N GLU A 55 0.60 -11.70 -18.66
CA GLU A 55 0.20 -12.05 -17.30
C GLU A 55 1.11 -13.16 -16.77
N LEU A 56 1.76 -12.92 -15.64
CA LEU A 56 2.63 -13.91 -15.00
C LEU A 56 1.90 -14.62 -13.87
N PHE A 57 1.07 -13.90 -13.17
CA PHE A 57 0.34 -14.41 -12.02
C PHE A 57 -0.83 -13.51 -11.64
N SER A 58 -1.94 -14.11 -11.23
CA SER A 58 -3.04 -13.42 -10.55
C SER A 58 -3.74 -14.40 -9.61
N SER A 59 -3.93 -14.01 -8.36
CA SER A 59 -4.61 -14.85 -7.37
C SER A 59 -5.21 -14.03 -6.23
N LEU A 60 -6.37 -14.48 -5.75
CA LEU A 60 -6.81 -14.15 -4.41
C LEU A 60 -5.85 -14.75 -3.40
N VAL A 61 -5.72 -14.11 -2.25
CA VAL A 61 -4.91 -14.54 -1.12
C VAL A 61 -5.78 -14.58 0.11
N GLN A 62 -5.73 -15.65 0.90
CA GLN A 62 -6.39 -15.67 2.19
C GLN A 62 -5.61 -14.78 3.18
N PRO A 63 -6.17 -13.64 3.61
CA PRO A 63 -5.50 -12.80 4.60
C PRO A 63 -5.54 -13.46 5.99
N PRO A 64 -4.72 -13.02 6.96
CA PRO A 64 -4.77 -13.52 8.33
C PRO A 64 -6.20 -13.47 8.89
N ASN A 65 -6.62 -14.57 9.53
CA ASN A 65 -7.97 -14.78 10.07
C ASN A 65 -9.10 -14.66 9.04
N ASN A 66 -8.78 -14.55 7.75
CA ASN A 66 -9.73 -14.27 6.67
C ASN A 66 -10.59 -13.03 6.93
N GLU A 67 -10.03 -12.02 7.62
CA GLU A 67 -10.69 -10.77 7.93
C GLU A 67 -10.56 -9.80 6.76
N ILE A 68 -11.67 -9.29 6.26
CA ILE A 68 -11.72 -8.22 5.26
C ILE A 68 -12.70 -7.15 5.76
N TRP A 69 -12.24 -5.91 5.81
CA TRP A 69 -13.08 -4.80 6.21
C TRP A 69 -14.03 -4.40 5.09
N GLU A 70 -15.25 -4.03 5.46
CA GLU A 70 -16.28 -3.62 4.51
C GLU A 70 -15.83 -2.43 3.64
N SER A 71 -15.10 -1.48 4.22
CA SER A 71 -14.50 -0.36 3.50
C SER A 71 -13.55 -0.79 2.38
N ASN A 72 -12.78 -1.86 2.60
CA ASN A 72 -11.87 -2.41 1.61
C ASN A 72 -12.64 -3.20 0.54
N SER A 73 -13.61 -4.03 0.96
CA SER A 73 -14.49 -4.73 0.03
C SER A 73 -15.26 -3.77 -0.89
N ALA A 74 -15.69 -2.63 -0.39
CA ALA A 74 -16.36 -1.60 -1.19
C ALA A 74 -15.49 -1.02 -2.31
N ILE A 75 -14.16 -1.11 -2.17
CA ILE A 75 -13.19 -0.60 -3.17
C ILE A 75 -12.90 -1.67 -4.23
N HIS A 76 -12.45 -2.85 -3.82
CA HIS A 76 -11.95 -3.89 -4.73
C HIS A 76 -12.95 -5.04 -4.98
N GLY A 77 -14.11 -5.04 -4.31
CA GLY A 77 -15.16 -6.04 -4.53
C GLY A 77 -14.85 -7.44 -4.01
N ILE A 78 -13.79 -7.61 -3.21
CA ILE A 78 -13.42 -8.91 -2.63
C ILE A 78 -14.02 -9.04 -1.24
N TYR A 79 -14.69 -10.17 -0.99
CA TYR A 79 -15.37 -10.48 0.27
C TYR A 79 -14.79 -11.74 0.93
N PRO A 80 -14.99 -11.95 2.25
CA PRO A 80 -14.37 -13.06 3.00
C PRO A 80 -14.72 -14.46 2.46
N ASP A 81 -15.88 -14.64 1.85
CA ASP A 81 -16.31 -15.91 1.25
C ASP A 81 -15.48 -16.29 0.03
N GLN A 82 -14.98 -15.29 -0.72
CA GLN A 82 -14.13 -15.50 -1.89
C GLN A 82 -12.71 -15.90 -1.49
N THR A 83 -12.19 -15.37 -0.38
CA THR A 83 -10.83 -15.64 0.08
C THR A 83 -10.73 -16.83 1.03
N LEU A 84 -11.85 -17.36 1.54
CA LEU A 84 -11.88 -18.44 2.53
C LEU A 84 -11.13 -19.70 2.08
N LYS A 85 -11.12 -19.97 0.77
CA LYS A 85 -10.42 -21.13 0.17
C LYS A 85 -9.22 -20.72 -0.67
N ALA A 86 -8.88 -19.44 -0.68
CA ALA A 86 -7.70 -18.96 -1.38
C ALA A 86 -6.41 -19.45 -0.68
N PRO A 87 -5.31 -19.57 -1.41
CA PRO A 87 -4.03 -19.92 -0.81
C PRO A 87 -3.59 -18.83 0.18
N SER A 88 -2.86 -19.23 1.22
CA SER A 88 -2.18 -18.26 2.09
C SER A 88 -1.01 -17.59 1.36
N PHE A 89 -0.59 -16.42 1.84
CA PHE A 89 0.49 -15.67 1.19
C PHE A 89 1.79 -16.48 1.04
N PRO A 90 2.27 -17.29 2.01
CA PRO A 90 3.45 -18.14 1.80
C PRO A 90 3.36 -19.08 0.59
N VAL A 91 2.17 -19.66 0.35
CA VAL A 91 1.94 -20.54 -0.81
C VAL A 91 1.99 -19.76 -2.12
N VAL A 92 1.44 -18.55 -2.13
CA VAL A 92 1.51 -17.64 -3.28
C VAL A 92 2.95 -17.19 -3.50
N TRP A 93 3.65 -16.81 -2.45
CA TRP A 93 5.04 -16.33 -2.53
C TRP A 93 6.00 -17.36 -3.11
N ASP A 94 5.83 -18.65 -2.78
CA ASP A 94 6.63 -19.73 -3.36
C ASP A 94 6.53 -19.78 -4.90
N GLN A 95 5.40 -19.35 -5.46
CA GLN A 95 5.18 -19.32 -6.91
C GLN A 95 5.74 -18.04 -7.56
N ILE A 96 5.66 -16.89 -6.88
CA ILE A 96 5.97 -15.59 -7.48
C ILE A 96 7.33 -15.01 -7.10
N SER A 97 7.99 -15.50 -6.05
CA SER A 97 9.23 -14.94 -5.51
C SER A 97 10.34 -14.76 -6.54
N GLN A 98 10.42 -15.67 -7.52
CA GLN A 98 11.39 -15.64 -8.61
C GLN A 98 11.30 -14.36 -9.46
N TYR A 99 10.12 -13.77 -9.60
CA TYR A 99 9.91 -12.58 -10.42
C TYR A 99 10.46 -11.31 -9.77
N PHE A 100 10.63 -11.31 -8.45
CA PHE A 100 11.16 -10.18 -7.68
C PHE A 100 12.67 -9.98 -7.80
N SER A 101 13.36 -10.84 -8.54
CA SER A 101 14.75 -10.61 -8.97
C SER A 101 14.87 -9.64 -10.16
N ASN A 102 13.78 -9.38 -10.87
CA ASN A 102 13.69 -8.38 -11.93
C ASN A 102 13.46 -6.97 -11.36
N LEU A 103 13.50 -5.95 -12.22
CA LEU A 103 13.01 -4.63 -11.88
C LEU A 103 11.50 -4.72 -11.64
N VAL A 104 11.04 -4.39 -10.44
CA VAL A 104 9.62 -4.36 -10.08
C VAL A 104 9.06 -2.97 -10.34
N VAL A 105 7.86 -2.88 -10.89
CA VAL A 105 7.17 -1.62 -11.13
C VAL A 105 5.79 -1.67 -10.48
N ALA A 106 5.38 -0.60 -9.82
CA ALA A 106 4.03 -0.49 -9.30
C ALA A 106 3.54 0.97 -9.35
N HIS A 107 2.23 1.16 -9.26
CA HIS A 107 1.66 2.49 -9.14
C HIS A 107 1.49 2.84 -7.66
N ASN A 108 2.25 3.84 -7.17
CA ASN A 108 2.50 4.07 -5.74
C ASN A 108 3.29 2.93 -5.07
N ALA A 109 4.36 2.51 -5.73
CA ALA A 109 5.16 1.31 -5.42
C ALA A 109 5.56 1.14 -3.95
N SER A 110 5.73 2.22 -3.19
CA SER A 110 6.01 2.14 -1.75
C SER A 110 4.90 1.43 -0.98
N PHE A 111 3.65 1.52 -1.44
CA PHE A 111 2.53 0.81 -0.84
C PHE A 111 2.65 -0.70 -1.10
N ASP A 112 2.68 -1.13 -2.35
CA ASP A 112 2.71 -2.54 -2.73
C ASP A 112 3.92 -3.26 -2.16
N ILE A 113 5.10 -2.67 -2.31
CA ILE A 113 6.34 -3.24 -1.80
C ILE A 113 6.30 -3.37 -0.27
N SER A 114 5.79 -2.36 0.45
CA SER A 114 5.68 -2.45 1.91
C SER A 114 4.71 -3.55 2.36
N ARG A 115 3.61 -3.77 1.62
CA ARG A 115 2.66 -4.85 1.92
C ARG A 115 3.28 -6.22 1.71
N ILE A 116 4.00 -6.42 0.61
CA ILE A 116 4.70 -7.66 0.32
C ILE A 116 5.75 -7.94 1.40
N VAL A 117 6.62 -6.98 1.69
CA VAL A 117 7.67 -7.14 2.70
C VAL A 117 7.10 -7.36 4.10
N GLY A 118 6.13 -6.56 4.51
CA GLY A 118 5.50 -6.71 5.84
C GLY A 118 4.74 -8.03 5.98
N THR A 119 4.17 -8.56 4.87
CA THR A 119 3.55 -9.88 4.90
C THR A 119 4.60 -10.98 5.00
N LEU A 120 5.73 -10.87 4.29
CA LEU A 120 6.85 -11.80 4.45
C LEU A 120 7.39 -11.83 5.88
N GLU A 121 7.59 -10.66 6.49
CA GLU A 121 8.01 -10.54 7.90
C GLU A 121 7.02 -11.21 8.85
N HIS A 122 5.72 -10.99 8.66
CA HIS A 122 4.67 -11.60 9.48
C HIS A 122 4.77 -13.13 9.48
N TYR A 123 5.11 -13.73 8.34
CA TYR A 123 5.28 -15.18 8.21
C TYR A 123 6.70 -15.64 8.51
N GLY A 124 7.59 -14.78 9.01
CA GLY A 124 9.00 -15.12 9.28
C GLY A 124 9.81 -15.51 8.05
N MET A 125 9.37 -15.06 6.87
CA MET A 125 10.01 -15.34 5.59
C MET A 125 11.04 -14.27 5.26
N GLN A 126 12.12 -14.67 4.58
CA GLN A 126 13.15 -13.74 4.17
C GLN A 126 12.68 -12.88 2.99
N SER A 127 12.79 -11.56 3.14
CA SER A 127 12.52 -10.63 2.05
C SER A 127 13.70 -10.57 1.07
N PRO A 128 13.46 -10.65 -0.25
CA PRO A 128 14.49 -10.40 -1.23
C PRO A 128 14.86 -8.91 -1.29
N ASN A 129 16.01 -8.63 -1.90
CA ASN A 129 16.37 -7.27 -2.26
C ASN A 129 15.58 -6.86 -3.51
N ILE A 130 14.58 -5.99 -3.36
CA ILE A 130 13.69 -5.57 -4.45
C ILE A 130 14.17 -4.24 -5.02
N ASN A 131 14.56 -4.25 -6.30
CA ASN A 131 14.75 -3.02 -7.07
C ASN A 131 13.41 -2.61 -7.68
N TYR A 132 12.98 -1.37 -7.49
CA TYR A 132 11.68 -0.96 -7.99
C TYR A 132 11.62 0.47 -8.54
N GLU A 133 10.69 0.71 -9.44
CA GLU A 133 10.29 2.03 -9.94
C GLU A 133 8.79 2.27 -9.70
N CYS A 134 8.39 3.53 -9.67
CA CYS A 134 7.05 3.95 -9.32
C CYS A 134 6.43 4.81 -10.41
N THR A 135 5.38 4.33 -11.06
CA THR A 135 4.70 5.09 -12.13
C THR A 135 3.98 6.34 -11.61
N TYR A 136 3.56 6.34 -10.34
CA TYR A 136 3.06 7.56 -9.70
C TYR A 136 4.14 8.65 -9.60
N GLN A 137 5.36 8.30 -9.20
CA GLN A 137 6.48 9.26 -9.14
C GLN A 137 6.91 9.74 -10.52
N LEU A 138 6.80 8.89 -11.54
CA LEU A 138 7.14 9.24 -12.91
C LEU A 138 6.08 10.12 -13.60
N SER A 139 4.81 9.89 -13.33
CA SER A 139 3.68 10.62 -13.94
C SER A 139 3.23 11.83 -13.12
N GLY A 140 3.40 11.79 -11.79
CA GLY A 140 2.83 12.76 -10.87
C GLY A 140 1.32 12.69 -10.72
N LYS A 141 0.68 11.60 -11.20
CA LYS A 141 -0.78 11.46 -11.30
C LYS A 141 -1.24 10.10 -10.75
N LYS A 142 -2.50 10.03 -10.29
CA LYS A 142 -3.17 8.76 -9.96
C LYS A 142 -3.26 7.87 -11.20
N LEU A 143 -3.33 6.55 -11.02
CA LEU A 143 -3.31 5.57 -12.12
C LEU A 143 -4.35 5.89 -13.19
N LYS A 144 -5.60 6.12 -12.78
CA LYS A 144 -6.71 6.45 -13.67
C LYS A 144 -6.45 7.69 -14.52
N ASP A 145 -5.94 8.76 -13.88
CA ASP A 145 -5.68 10.04 -14.55
C ASP A 145 -4.48 9.93 -15.49
N ALA A 146 -3.43 9.20 -15.05
CA ALA A 146 -2.28 8.93 -15.90
C ALA A 146 -2.67 8.07 -17.11
N CYS A 147 -3.43 7.00 -16.93
CA CYS A 147 -3.93 6.19 -18.04
C CYS A 147 -4.74 7.03 -19.04
N SER A 148 -5.66 7.85 -18.55
CA SER A 148 -6.46 8.75 -19.38
C SER A 148 -5.60 9.71 -20.20
N GLU A 149 -4.57 10.32 -19.59
CA GLU A 149 -3.66 11.25 -20.28
C GLU A 149 -2.87 10.58 -21.40
N PHE A 150 -2.47 9.32 -21.19
CA PHE A 150 -1.69 8.56 -22.17
C PHE A 150 -2.54 7.71 -23.12
N GLY A 151 -3.88 7.85 -23.07
CA GLY A 151 -4.82 7.14 -23.93
C GLY A 151 -4.90 5.64 -23.65
N LEU A 152 -4.56 5.22 -22.42
CA LEU A 152 -4.68 3.85 -21.95
C LEU A 152 -6.08 3.59 -21.38
N GLU A 153 -6.63 2.40 -21.63
CA GLU A 153 -7.92 1.99 -21.09
C GLU A 153 -7.71 1.28 -19.75
N LEU A 154 -8.20 1.85 -18.66
CA LEU A 154 -8.22 1.21 -17.36
C LEU A 154 -9.59 0.56 -17.12
N LYS A 155 -9.68 -0.74 -17.35
CA LYS A 155 -10.88 -1.55 -17.05
C LYS A 155 -10.79 -2.10 -15.64
N ASN A 156 -11.92 -2.17 -14.95
CA ASN A 156 -12.03 -2.78 -13.63
C ASN A 156 -10.99 -2.25 -12.63
N HIS A 157 -10.88 -0.92 -12.51
CA HIS A 157 -9.99 -0.31 -11.53
C HIS A 157 -10.26 -0.88 -10.12
N HIS A 158 -9.20 -1.15 -9.36
CA HIS A 158 -9.18 -1.90 -8.10
C HIS A 158 -9.40 -3.43 -8.25
N GLU A 159 -9.04 -3.96 -9.40
CA GLU A 159 -8.79 -5.38 -9.62
C GLU A 159 -7.31 -5.52 -9.93
N ALA A 160 -6.57 -6.25 -9.07
CA ALA A 160 -5.10 -6.21 -9.08
C ALA A 160 -4.47 -6.53 -10.45
N LEU A 161 -5.06 -7.43 -11.24
CA LEU A 161 -4.53 -7.73 -12.58
C LEU A 161 -4.75 -6.58 -13.55
N ALA A 162 -5.91 -5.93 -13.51
CA ALA A 162 -6.21 -4.79 -14.36
C ALA A 162 -5.29 -3.59 -14.04
N ASP A 163 -5.05 -3.34 -12.75
CA ASP A 163 -4.20 -2.24 -12.28
C ASP A 163 -2.71 -2.54 -12.56
N ALA A 164 -2.25 -3.79 -12.38
CA ALA A 164 -0.91 -4.21 -12.77
C ALA A 164 -0.66 -4.10 -14.28
N MET A 165 -1.65 -4.47 -15.12
CA MET A 165 -1.57 -4.33 -16.57
C MET A 165 -1.49 -2.87 -16.98
N ALA A 166 -2.38 -2.03 -16.48
CA ALA A 166 -2.38 -0.59 -16.74
C ALA A 166 -1.08 0.08 -16.25
N CYS A 167 -0.56 -0.34 -15.10
CA CYS A 167 0.73 0.10 -14.59
C CYS A 167 1.88 -0.29 -15.54
N ALA A 168 1.86 -1.51 -16.08
CA ALA A 168 2.87 -2.00 -17.02
C ALA A 168 2.85 -1.20 -18.33
N GLU A 169 1.67 -0.99 -18.92
CA GLU A 169 1.49 -0.17 -20.14
C GLU A 169 1.96 1.27 -19.91
N LEU A 170 1.54 1.87 -18.80
CA LEU A 170 1.93 3.22 -18.42
C LEU A 170 3.45 3.33 -18.24
N TYR A 171 4.07 2.36 -17.57
CA TYR A 171 5.51 2.36 -17.37
C TYR A 171 6.28 2.24 -18.68
N ALA A 172 5.85 1.40 -19.61
CA ALA A 172 6.47 1.27 -20.93
C ALA A 172 6.52 2.62 -21.65
N ILE A 173 5.43 3.41 -21.59
CA ILE A 173 5.36 4.75 -22.19
C ILE A 173 6.26 5.76 -21.44
N LEU A 174 6.19 5.77 -20.11
CA LEU A 174 6.94 6.71 -19.28
C LEU A 174 8.45 6.49 -19.34
N LYS A 175 8.89 5.23 -19.42
CA LYS A 175 10.30 4.85 -19.58
C LYS A 175 10.90 5.45 -20.86
N GLU A 176 10.19 5.43 -21.96
CA GLU A 176 10.63 6.02 -23.21
C GLU A 176 10.77 7.56 -23.14
N LYS A 177 9.86 8.21 -22.40
CA LYS A 177 9.84 9.68 -22.25
C LYS A 177 10.86 10.18 -21.24
N ASN A 178 11.15 9.44 -20.21
CA ASN A 178 12.02 9.84 -19.10
C ASN A 178 13.36 9.07 -19.11
N LYS A 179 14.37 9.59 -19.80
CA LYS A 179 15.71 8.95 -19.87
C LYS A 179 16.54 9.01 -18.56
N LYS A 180 16.04 9.63 -17.50
CA LYS A 180 16.71 9.74 -16.18
C LYS A 180 15.84 9.09 -15.09
N HIS A 181 15.74 7.78 -15.12
CA HIS A 181 15.06 7.03 -14.05
C HIS A 181 15.93 6.88 -12.82
N ARG A 182 15.30 6.94 -11.66
CA ARG A 182 15.90 6.58 -10.38
C ARG A 182 15.32 5.24 -9.96
N VAL A 183 16.10 4.18 -10.08
CA VAL A 183 15.77 2.88 -9.50
C VAL A 183 15.91 2.98 -7.99
N ASN A 184 14.83 2.69 -7.27
CA ASN A 184 14.82 2.62 -5.83
C ASN A 184 15.19 1.19 -5.39
N GLN A 185 15.88 1.07 -4.25
CA GLN A 185 16.22 -0.22 -3.65
C GLN A 185 15.57 -0.31 -2.28
N MET A 186 14.89 -1.42 -2.04
CA MET A 186 14.45 -1.76 -0.70
C MET A 186 15.64 -2.37 0.05
N PRO A 187 16.05 -1.82 1.20
CA PRO A 187 17.13 -2.42 1.98
C PRO A 187 16.73 -3.81 2.47
N VAL A 188 17.68 -4.73 2.40
CA VAL A 188 17.54 -6.06 3.00
C VAL A 188 17.36 -5.88 4.50
N LEU A 189 16.23 -6.31 5.04
CA LEU A 189 16.03 -6.38 6.48
C LEU A 189 16.97 -7.47 7.03
N LYS A 190 18.00 -7.03 7.75
CA LYS A 190 18.90 -7.95 8.45
C LYS A 190 18.10 -8.65 9.54
N SER A 191 18.19 -9.98 9.56
CA SER A 191 17.67 -10.81 10.66
C SER A 191 18.16 -10.26 12.01
N ASN A 192 17.24 -10.14 12.98
CA ASN A 192 17.44 -9.55 14.29
C ASN A 192 18.65 -10.12 15.04
N GLU A 193 19.76 -9.43 14.98
CA GLU A 193 20.84 -9.52 15.94
C GLU A 193 21.56 -8.17 16.16
N GLU A 194 20.81 -7.08 16.23
CA GLU A 194 21.28 -5.87 16.89
C GLU A 194 20.12 -4.89 17.05
N LYS A 195 19.71 -4.67 18.31
CA LYS A 195 18.85 -3.54 18.67
C LYS A 195 19.62 -2.24 18.41
N SER A 196 19.40 -1.66 17.23
CA SER A 196 19.75 -0.27 17.00
C SER A 196 18.61 0.44 16.31
N SER A 197 18.17 1.52 16.91
CA SER A 197 17.24 2.57 16.48
C SER A 197 16.81 2.47 15.01
N GLY A 198 15.72 1.76 14.75
CA GLY A 198 15.11 1.67 13.43
C GLY A 198 14.54 3.01 13.00
N GLY A 199 15.26 3.70 12.14
CA GLY A 199 14.69 4.80 11.37
C GLY A 199 13.58 4.24 10.49
N ASN A 200 12.37 4.79 10.63
CA ASN A 200 11.21 4.49 9.79
C ASN A 200 11.56 4.79 8.33
N TYR A 201 11.84 3.77 7.54
CA TYR A 201 12.15 3.90 6.11
C TYR A 201 10.93 4.34 5.28
N PHE A 202 9.74 4.18 5.81
CA PHE A 202 8.48 4.70 5.28
C PHE A 202 7.96 5.86 6.14
N ALA A 203 8.86 6.76 6.56
CA ALA A 203 8.40 8.02 7.08
C ALA A 203 7.60 8.72 5.96
N SER A 204 6.27 8.63 6.02
CA SER A 204 5.41 9.60 5.37
C SER A 204 6.09 10.95 5.51
N LYS A 205 6.31 11.68 4.40
CA LYS A 205 6.99 12.99 4.44
C LYS A 205 6.45 13.73 5.64
N LYS A 206 7.34 14.10 6.57
CA LYS A 206 6.95 14.91 7.73
C LYS A 206 6.26 16.14 7.17
N ILE A 207 5.11 16.47 7.71
CA ILE A 207 4.45 17.75 7.42
C ILE A 207 5.47 18.84 7.70
N ASP A 208 5.63 19.78 6.76
CA ASP A 208 6.54 20.90 6.93
C ASP A 208 6.22 21.63 8.24
N SER A 209 7.25 22.02 8.96
CA SER A 209 7.12 22.72 10.25
C SER A 209 6.32 24.02 10.14
N GLU A 210 6.32 24.66 8.98
CA GLU A 210 5.52 25.85 8.72
C GLU A 210 4.01 25.54 8.68
N LEU A 211 3.63 24.34 8.21
CA LEU A 211 2.24 23.90 8.17
C LEU A 211 1.70 23.51 9.56
N LEU A 212 2.58 23.31 10.55
CA LEU A 212 2.16 23.02 11.92
C LEU A 212 1.70 24.29 12.69
N LYS A 213 1.94 25.48 12.14
CA LYS A 213 1.53 26.74 12.78
C LYS A 213 0.08 27.08 12.38
N PRO A 214 -0.88 27.14 13.33
CA PRO A 214 -2.26 27.44 13.00
C PRO A 214 -2.43 28.87 12.48
N ILE A 215 -3.35 29.07 11.55
CA ILE A 215 -3.85 30.39 11.16
C ILE A 215 -5.01 30.72 12.11
N THR A 216 -4.91 31.85 12.80
CA THR A 216 -5.89 32.22 13.85
C THR A 216 -7.00 33.14 13.36
N ASP A 217 -6.75 33.89 12.28
CA ASP A 217 -7.73 34.83 11.70
C ASP A 217 -8.55 34.11 10.61
N VAL A 218 -9.41 33.19 11.02
CA VAL A 218 -10.33 32.46 10.16
C VAL A 218 -11.75 32.57 10.66
N LYS A 219 -12.72 32.46 9.74
CA LYS A 219 -14.16 32.37 10.09
C LYS A 219 -14.39 31.17 11.01
N ASP A 220 -15.49 31.23 11.76
CA ASP A 220 -15.88 30.10 12.61
C ASP A 220 -16.27 28.89 11.77
N ASN A 221 -15.64 27.72 12.04
CA ASN A 221 -15.81 26.48 11.29
C ASN A 221 -15.46 25.28 12.17
N TYR A 222 -15.72 24.07 11.67
CA TYR A 222 -15.48 22.83 12.41
C TYR A 222 -14.03 22.66 12.88
N PHE A 223 -13.03 23.04 12.09
CA PHE A 223 -11.62 22.78 12.36
C PHE A 223 -10.92 23.86 13.19
N LYS A 224 -11.51 25.05 13.30
CA LYS A 224 -10.90 26.20 13.96
C LYS A 224 -10.48 25.91 15.39
N GLY A 225 -9.18 26.05 15.65
CA GLY A 225 -8.57 25.85 16.96
C GLY A 225 -8.47 24.39 17.41
N LYS A 226 -9.01 23.43 16.66
CA LYS A 226 -8.95 22.01 17.04
C LYS A 226 -7.58 21.42 16.79
N ARG A 227 -7.12 20.64 17.76
CA ARG A 227 -5.89 19.86 17.64
C ARG A 227 -6.12 18.59 16.86
N LEU A 228 -5.50 18.54 15.69
CA LEU A 228 -5.69 17.49 14.70
C LEU A 228 -4.41 16.71 14.43
N VAL A 229 -4.53 15.40 14.29
CA VAL A 229 -3.43 14.51 13.91
C VAL A 229 -3.86 13.65 12.74
N PHE A 230 -3.02 13.54 11.72
CA PHE A 230 -3.19 12.56 10.64
C PHE A 230 -2.45 11.26 10.98
N THR A 231 -3.10 10.13 10.79
CA THR A 231 -2.46 8.82 10.93
C THR A 231 -2.93 7.87 9.83
N GLY A 232 -2.05 7.01 9.34
CA GLY A 232 -2.32 6.22 8.14
C GLY A 232 -2.06 7.02 6.86
N ASP A 233 -2.26 6.38 5.71
CA ASP A 233 -2.02 6.95 4.39
C ASP A 233 -3.35 7.46 3.81
N LEU A 234 -3.40 8.74 3.50
CA LEU A 234 -4.54 9.35 2.82
C LEU A 234 -4.50 8.95 1.34
N GLN A 235 -5.66 8.72 0.76
CA GLN A 235 -5.80 8.21 -0.60
C GLN A 235 -6.09 9.32 -1.61
N GLU A 236 -6.92 10.29 -1.21
CA GLU A 236 -7.38 11.37 -2.08
C GLU A 236 -6.48 12.60 -2.01
N LEU A 237 -5.84 12.83 -0.89
CA LEU A 237 -4.91 13.93 -0.67
C LEU A 237 -3.56 13.42 -0.16
N SER A 238 -2.48 14.05 -0.57
CA SER A 238 -1.24 13.88 0.17
C SER A 238 -1.40 14.43 1.59
N ARG A 239 -0.58 13.96 2.52
CA ARG A 239 -0.62 14.46 3.90
C ARG A 239 -0.32 15.96 3.99
N THR A 240 0.47 16.49 3.05
CA THR A 240 0.77 17.92 2.95
C THR A 240 -0.45 18.70 2.48
N GLU A 241 -1.12 18.27 1.42
CA GLU A 241 -2.36 18.91 0.92
C GLU A 241 -3.47 18.88 1.96
N ALA A 242 -3.65 17.74 2.65
CA ALA A 242 -4.61 17.62 3.74
C ALA A 242 -4.29 18.58 4.91
N ALA A 243 -3.00 18.71 5.25
CA ALA A 243 -2.54 19.64 6.28
C ALA A 243 -2.76 21.10 5.86
N GLU A 244 -2.43 21.47 4.63
CA GLU A 244 -2.68 22.81 4.08
C GLU A 244 -4.16 23.15 4.14
N ALA A 245 -5.02 22.23 3.69
CA ALA A 245 -6.46 22.43 3.67
C ALA A 245 -7.06 22.76 5.05
N VAL A 246 -6.69 22.01 6.10
CA VAL A 246 -7.23 22.26 7.45
C VAL A 246 -6.51 23.39 8.18
N ARG A 247 -5.26 23.69 7.82
CA ARG A 247 -4.55 24.87 8.32
C ARG A 247 -5.25 26.16 7.89
N GLU A 248 -5.68 26.23 6.63
CA GLU A 248 -6.49 27.34 6.09
C GLU A 248 -7.80 27.51 6.87
N LEU A 249 -8.34 26.43 7.43
CA LEU A 249 -9.52 26.40 8.30
C LEU A 249 -9.17 26.61 9.79
N GLY A 250 -7.93 26.91 10.12
CA GLY A 250 -7.49 27.26 11.47
C GLY A 250 -7.23 26.10 12.41
N ALA A 251 -7.01 24.89 11.90
CA ALA A 251 -6.64 23.73 12.72
C ALA A 251 -5.21 23.84 13.28
N ASP A 252 -5.02 23.37 14.52
CA ASP A 252 -3.70 23.15 15.15
C ASP A 252 -3.20 21.73 14.81
N ILE A 253 -2.35 21.64 13.80
CA ILE A 253 -1.90 20.35 13.27
C ILE A 253 -0.71 19.83 14.10
N ASN A 254 -0.81 18.57 14.54
CA ASN A 254 0.20 17.95 15.36
C ASN A 254 0.72 16.64 14.73
N THR A 255 1.99 16.34 14.95
CA THR A 255 2.64 15.13 14.44
C THR A 255 2.48 13.93 15.40
N SER A 256 2.09 14.18 16.64
CA SER A 256 1.97 13.18 17.69
C SER A 256 0.62 13.24 18.40
N ILE A 257 0.04 12.06 18.67
CA ILE A 257 -1.20 11.94 19.43
C ILE A 257 -0.92 12.19 20.92
N SER A 258 -1.77 12.96 21.58
CA SER A 258 -1.67 13.31 23.00
C SER A 258 -3.05 13.43 23.64
N LYS A 259 -3.11 13.61 24.98
CA LYS A 259 -4.37 13.90 25.70
C LYS A 259 -5.08 15.20 25.23
N LYS A 260 -4.38 16.02 24.47
CA LYS A 260 -4.92 17.27 23.92
C LYS A 260 -5.40 17.14 22.49
N THR A 261 -5.25 15.97 21.86
CA THR A 261 -5.71 15.69 20.51
C THR A 261 -7.23 15.57 20.52
N GLU A 262 -7.92 16.34 19.69
CA GLU A 262 -9.37 16.38 19.61
C GLU A 262 -9.91 15.66 18.38
N VAL A 263 -9.15 15.70 17.28
CA VAL A 263 -9.54 15.07 16.01
C VAL A 263 -8.37 14.23 15.50
N ILE A 264 -8.67 13.02 15.07
CA ILE A 264 -7.71 12.17 14.37
C ILE A 264 -8.31 11.80 13.02
N VAL A 265 -7.63 12.19 11.96
CA VAL A 265 -7.97 11.76 10.60
C VAL A 265 -7.26 10.43 10.34
N LEU A 266 -8.07 9.40 10.13
CA LEU A 266 -7.62 8.06 9.82
C LEU A 266 -7.54 7.88 8.31
N GLY A 267 -6.32 7.83 7.80
CA GLY A 267 -6.05 7.28 6.48
C GLY A 267 -5.95 5.76 6.56
N ARG A 268 -5.66 5.11 5.44
CA ARG A 268 -5.38 3.68 5.41
C ARG A 268 -4.12 3.35 6.20
N ASN A 269 -4.11 2.16 6.80
CA ASN A 269 -2.94 1.61 7.49
C ASN A 269 -2.39 2.48 8.63
N PRO A 270 -3.19 2.95 9.57
CA PRO A 270 -2.68 3.60 10.74
C PRO A 270 -1.77 2.62 11.49
N GLY A 271 -0.53 3.04 11.76
CA GLY A 271 0.44 2.16 12.43
C GLY A 271 -0.09 1.62 13.77
N PRO A 272 0.13 0.33 14.10
CA PRO A 272 -0.44 -0.33 15.28
C PRO A 272 -0.12 0.42 16.57
N SER A 273 1.09 0.90 16.75
CA SER A 273 1.50 1.70 17.91
C SER A 273 0.68 3.00 18.09
N LYS A 274 0.23 3.62 16.99
CA LYS A 274 -0.65 4.79 17.06
C LYS A 274 -2.08 4.38 17.41
N MET A 275 -2.57 3.27 16.86
CA MET A 275 -3.89 2.74 17.16
C MET A 275 -4.01 2.31 18.62
N ASP A 276 -3.01 1.63 19.18
CA ASP A 276 -2.94 1.29 20.60
C ASP A 276 -2.97 2.55 21.46
N LYS A 277 -2.24 3.58 21.07
CA LYS A 277 -2.24 4.86 21.79
C LYS A 277 -3.60 5.56 21.73
N ILE A 278 -4.29 5.54 20.59
CA ILE A 278 -5.66 6.07 20.43
C ILE A 278 -6.59 5.32 21.37
N LYS A 279 -6.59 3.99 21.32
CA LYS A 279 -7.43 3.13 22.16
C LYS A 279 -7.22 3.42 23.64
N ASN A 280 -5.97 3.44 24.10
CA ASN A 280 -5.64 3.73 25.49
C ASN A 280 -6.10 5.12 25.95
N LEU A 281 -6.04 6.13 25.08
CA LEU A 281 -6.51 7.47 25.40
C LEU A 281 -8.05 7.54 25.51
N ILE A 282 -8.75 6.87 24.60
CA ILE A 282 -10.22 6.78 24.64
C ILE A 282 -10.69 6.02 25.88
N GLU A 283 -10.05 4.89 26.22
CA GLU A 283 -10.33 4.12 27.45
C GLU A 283 -10.02 4.93 28.72
N ALA A 284 -9.06 5.84 28.66
CA ALA A 284 -8.76 6.78 29.74
C ALA A 284 -9.73 7.99 29.79
N GLY A 285 -10.79 8.02 28.99
CA GLY A 285 -11.81 9.05 28.98
C GLY A 285 -11.44 10.33 28.20
N VAL A 286 -10.42 10.30 27.36
CA VAL A 286 -10.09 11.43 26.48
C VAL A 286 -11.08 11.46 25.32
N SER A 287 -11.76 12.60 25.13
CA SER A 287 -12.70 12.81 24.02
C SER A 287 -11.91 13.06 22.73
N ILE A 288 -11.80 12.04 21.89
CA ILE A 288 -11.15 12.11 20.57
C ILE A 288 -12.18 11.72 19.51
N ARG A 289 -12.37 12.58 18.51
CA ARG A 289 -13.18 12.23 17.34
C ARG A 289 -12.27 11.60 16.29
N LEU A 290 -12.60 10.36 15.91
CA LEU A 290 -11.98 9.68 14.79
C LEU A 290 -12.82 9.97 13.56
N ILE A 291 -12.21 10.43 12.50
CA ILE A 291 -12.84 10.65 11.19
C ILE A 291 -12.02 9.96 10.10
N GLU A 292 -12.69 9.28 9.22
CA GLU A 292 -12.07 8.65 8.05
C GLU A 292 -11.90 9.69 6.93
N GLU A 293 -11.04 9.38 5.95
CA GLU A 293 -10.74 10.31 4.87
C GLU A 293 -11.97 10.79 4.08
N PRO A 294 -13.00 9.97 3.75
CA PRO A 294 -14.20 10.46 3.08
C PRO A 294 -14.95 11.52 3.89
N GLU A 295 -15.18 11.26 5.19
CA GLU A 295 -15.81 12.22 6.10
C GLU A 295 -14.98 13.51 6.23
N PHE A 296 -13.65 13.36 6.26
CA PHE A 296 -12.72 14.47 6.31
C PHE A 296 -12.83 15.37 5.06
N LEU A 297 -12.93 14.78 3.87
CA LEU A 297 -13.12 15.50 2.62
C LEU A 297 -14.47 16.21 2.54
N GLU A 298 -15.53 15.56 3.01
CA GLU A 298 -16.87 16.19 3.12
C GLU A 298 -16.83 17.43 4.03
N LEU A 299 -16.20 17.30 5.20
CA LEU A 299 -16.06 18.42 6.14
C LEU A 299 -15.26 19.58 5.55
N ILE A 300 -14.13 19.32 4.86
CA ILE A 300 -13.35 20.38 4.20
C ILE A 300 -14.17 21.08 3.13
N ASN A 301 -14.88 20.32 2.30
CA ASN A 301 -15.67 20.86 1.20
C ASN A 301 -16.85 21.69 1.72
N ALA A 302 -17.50 21.26 2.79
CA ALA A 302 -18.59 22.01 3.44
C ALA A 302 -18.13 23.36 3.99
N GLU A 303 -16.89 23.47 4.48
CA GLU A 303 -16.35 24.70 5.05
C GLU A 303 -15.73 25.65 4.01
N LYS A 304 -15.47 25.16 2.78
CA LYS A 304 -14.94 25.96 1.67
C LYS A 304 -16.02 26.54 0.74
N GLY A 305 -17.28 26.10 0.85
CA GLY A 305 -18.44 26.55 0.08
C GLY A 305 -19.23 27.61 0.83
#